data_6f528c7e79a78e8725ebada9467874d7
#
_entry.id   6f528c7e79a78e8725ebada9467874d7
#
_cell.length_a   1.000
_cell.length_b   1.000
_cell.length_c   1.000
_cell.angle_alpha   90.00
_cell.angle_beta   90.00
_cell.angle_gamma   90.00
#
_symmetry.space_group_name_H-M   'P 1'
#
loop_
_entity.id
_entity.type
_entity.pdbx_description
1 polymer ?
#
loop_
_entity_poly.entity_id
_entity_poly.type
_entity_poly.pdbx_seq_one_letter_code
_entity_poly.pdbx_strand_id
1 'polypeptide(L)'
;MVVFFLLGAMVPGSLAKVSTSEEVVVTVDSTNLRFSPSSVTITEGDSVRFFWSGELLAHNAVAEDGLFDSGDTSRNVDYTFTFEAGTNGTHQYVCEPHESVGMVGTVIVEPMQEPVSPEPANDTSDPALSKSGESWIPFFGLEIVVLVMVAALIFQLGKAQGIGDVRLLSERESKED
;
A
#
# COMPACT_ATOMS: atom_id res chain seq x y z
N MET A 1 -33.34 -29.61 50.13
CA MET A 1 -33.27 -29.91 48.68
C MET A 1 -32.99 -28.56 48.00
N VAL A 2 -31.71 -28.31 47.71
CA VAL A 2 -31.26 -27.01 47.15
C VAL A 2 -31.00 -27.28 45.64
N VAL A 3 -31.79 -26.58 44.81
CA VAL A 3 -31.68 -26.66 43.34
C VAL A 3 -30.72 -25.56 42.88
N PHE A 4 -29.53 -25.94 42.40
CA PHE A 4 -28.58 -25.05 41.76
C PHE A 4 -29.02 -24.85 40.32
N PHE A 5 -29.40 -23.62 39.96
CA PHE A 5 -29.57 -23.19 38.58
C PHE A 5 -28.20 -22.78 38.02
N LEU A 6 -27.66 -23.61 37.13
CA LEU A 6 -26.48 -23.25 36.32
C LEU A 6 -26.95 -22.34 35.18
N LEU A 7 -26.67 -21.03 35.30
CA LEU A 7 -26.82 -20.09 34.21
C LEU A 7 -25.65 -20.31 33.24
N GLY A 8 -25.90 -20.99 32.10
CA GLY A 8 -24.94 -21.12 31.03
C GLY A 8 -24.80 -19.78 30.30
N ALA A 9 -23.64 -19.16 30.42
CA ALA A 9 -23.26 -18.00 29.61
C ALA A 9 -23.01 -18.47 28.18
N MET A 10 -23.91 -18.11 27.26
CA MET A 10 -23.75 -18.29 25.83
C MET A 10 -22.76 -17.24 25.32
N VAL A 11 -21.52 -17.63 25.00
CA VAL A 11 -20.54 -16.75 24.38
C VAL A 11 -20.92 -16.64 22.89
N PRO A 12 -21.21 -15.45 22.36
CA PRO A 12 -21.44 -15.29 20.94
C PRO A 12 -20.12 -15.59 20.21
N GLY A 13 -20.07 -16.67 19.45
CA GLY A 13 -18.96 -17.00 18.57
C GLY A 13 -18.88 -15.96 17.46
N SER A 14 -17.80 -15.19 17.44
CA SER A 14 -17.48 -14.33 16.32
C SER A 14 -17.19 -15.21 15.11
N LEU A 15 -18.06 -15.16 14.10
CA LEU A 15 -17.81 -15.80 12.81
C LEU A 15 -16.72 -14.98 12.09
N ALA A 16 -15.48 -15.41 12.19
CA ALA A 16 -14.41 -14.92 11.33
C ALA A 16 -14.83 -15.12 9.87
N LYS A 17 -14.93 -14.05 9.09
CA LYS A 17 -15.14 -14.12 7.65
C LYS A 17 -13.90 -14.80 7.06
N VAL A 18 -14.03 -16.04 6.60
CA VAL A 18 -12.98 -16.71 5.82
C VAL A 18 -12.89 -15.96 4.50
N SER A 19 -11.81 -15.24 4.27
CA SER A 19 -11.49 -14.70 2.95
C SER A 19 -11.13 -15.90 2.07
N THR A 20 -11.95 -16.21 1.10
CA THR A 20 -11.66 -17.22 0.09
C THR A 20 -10.86 -16.53 -1.00
N SER A 21 -9.63 -16.97 -1.26
CA SER A 21 -8.86 -16.50 -2.41
C SER A 21 -9.54 -16.93 -3.71
N GLU A 22 -9.62 -16.00 -4.68
CA GLU A 22 -10.16 -16.24 -6.01
C GLU A 22 -9.03 -16.46 -7.02
N GLU A 23 -9.26 -17.29 -8.06
CA GLU A 23 -8.34 -17.45 -9.18
C GLU A 23 -9.02 -16.90 -10.45
N VAL A 24 -8.39 -15.93 -11.10
CA VAL A 24 -8.82 -15.39 -12.39
C VAL A 24 -7.93 -15.95 -13.49
N VAL A 25 -8.54 -16.48 -14.57
CA VAL A 25 -7.80 -17.05 -15.69
C VAL A 25 -7.67 -16.01 -16.80
N VAL A 26 -6.44 -15.81 -17.27
CA VAL A 26 -6.11 -15.02 -18.47
C VAL A 26 -5.56 -15.96 -19.52
N THR A 27 -6.12 -15.89 -20.73
CA THR A 27 -5.66 -16.64 -21.91
C THR A 27 -5.15 -15.68 -22.98
N VAL A 28 -4.74 -16.22 -24.14
CA VAL A 28 -4.28 -15.43 -25.28
C VAL A 28 -5.15 -15.67 -26.51
N ASP A 29 -5.25 -14.64 -27.36
CA ASP A 29 -5.80 -14.71 -28.70
C ASP A 29 -4.65 -14.49 -29.68
N SER A 30 -4.10 -15.57 -30.22
CA SER A 30 -2.97 -15.53 -31.17
C SER A 30 -3.34 -14.88 -32.51
N THR A 31 -4.64 -14.76 -32.85
CA THR A 31 -5.07 -14.14 -34.10
C THR A 31 -5.00 -12.62 -34.01
N ASN A 32 -5.40 -12.07 -32.88
CA ASN A 32 -5.45 -10.63 -32.62
C ASN A 32 -4.28 -10.14 -31.76
N LEU A 33 -3.39 -11.03 -31.31
CA LEU A 33 -2.25 -10.78 -30.43
C LEU A 33 -2.66 -10.01 -29.15
N ARG A 34 -3.55 -10.63 -28.38
CA ARG A 34 -4.11 -10.03 -27.15
C ARG A 34 -4.22 -11.04 -26.02
N PHE A 35 -4.09 -10.55 -24.81
CA PHE A 35 -4.55 -11.25 -23.62
C PHE A 35 -6.08 -11.17 -23.50
N SER A 36 -6.69 -12.21 -22.98
CA SER A 36 -8.15 -12.29 -22.81
C SER A 36 -8.52 -12.87 -21.44
N PRO A 37 -9.12 -12.07 -20.56
CA PRO A 37 -9.32 -10.62 -20.66
C PRO A 37 -8.01 -9.84 -20.68
N SER A 38 -7.99 -8.63 -21.26
CA SER A 38 -6.81 -7.76 -21.28
C SER A 38 -6.64 -6.96 -19.99
N SER A 39 -7.65 -6.91 -19.15
CA SER A 39 -7.61 -6.29 -17.82
C SER A 39 -8.43 -7.11 -16.85
N VAL A 40 -7.87 -7.34 -15.66
CA VAL A 40 -8.52 -8.03 -14.54
C VAL A 40 -8.40 -7.18 -13.29
N THR A 41 -9.41 -7.26 -12.42
CA THR A 41 -9.37 -6.67 -11.08
C THR A 41 -9.51 -7.79 -10.07
N ILE A 42 -8.61 -7.84 -9.12
CA ILE A 42 -8.54 -8.83 -8.04
C ILE A 42 -8.26 -8.14 -6.71
N THR A 43 -8.32 -8.88 -5.63
CA THR A 43 -7.94 -8.41 -4.28
C THR A 43 -6.63 -9.07 -3.86
N GLU A 44 -5.84 -8.43 -3.02
CA GLU A 44 -4.68 -9.07 -2.38
C GLU A 44 -5.07 -10.42 -1.76
N GLY A 45 -4.26 -11.45 -2.01
CA GLY A 45 -4.53 -12.84 -1.67
C GLY A 45 -5.13 -13.65 -2.82
N ASP A 46 -5.63 -13.02 -3.89
CA ASP A 46 -6.11 -13.69 -5.07
C ASP A 46 -4.98 -14.06 -6.03
N SER A 47 -5.30 -14.87 -7.04
CA SER A 47 -4.34 -15.36 -8.02
C SER A 47 -4.79 -15.07 -9.45
N VAL A 48 -3.82 -14.85 -10.33
CA VAL A 48 -4.02 -14.84 -11.77
C VAL A 48 -3.31 -16.03 -12.38
N ARG A 49 -4.07 -16.86 -13.11
CA ARG A 49 -3.54 -17.99 -13.86
C ARG A 49 -3.47 -17.63 -15.34
N PHE A 50 -2.27 -17.58 -15.88
CA PHE A 50 -1.99 -17.42 -17.30
C PHE A 50 -2.01 -18.80 -17.93
N PHE A 51 -3.06 -19.09 -18.70
CA PHE A 51 -3.28 -20.42 -19.26
C PHE A 51 -3.62 -20.39 -20.76
N TRP A 52 -2.80 -21.05 -21.55
CA TRP A 52 -3.09 -21.31 -22.97
C TRP A 52 -2.42 -22.61 -23.41
N SER A 53 -3.00 -23.23 -24.44
CA SER A 53 -2.52 -24.52 -24.95
C SER A 53 -2.77 -24.66 -26.45
N GLY A 54 -1.77 -25.04 -27.21
CA GLY A 54 -1.87 -25.27 -28.64
C GLY A 54 -1.98 -23.99 -29.47
N GLU A 55 -1.49 -22.85 -28.93
CA GLU A 55 -1.56 -21.57 -29.61
C GLU A 55 -0.79 -21.53 -30.94
N LEU A 56 -1.25 -20.69 -31.88
CA LEU A 56 -0.62 -20.55 -33.19
C LEU A 56 0.80 -19.96 -33.07
N LEU A 57 0.97 -18.99 -32.18
CA LEU A 57 2.24 -18.33 -31.87
C LEU A 57 2.66 -18.63 -30.45
N ALA A 58 3.95 -18.43 -30.14
CA ALA A 58 4.47 -18.55 -28.80
C ALA A 58 4.28 -17.22 -28.06
N HIS A 59 3.81 -17.29 -26.81
CA HIS A 59 3.53 -16.15 -25.93
C HIS A 59 4.13 -16.38 -24.55
N ASN A 60 4.32 -15.29 -23.81
CA ASN A 60 4.56 -15.26 -22.37
C ASN A 60 3.78 -14.11 -21.73
N ALA A 61 3.85 -13.98 -20.40
CA ALA A 61 3.29 -12.87 -19.65
C ALA A 61 4.34 -12.43 -18.64
N VAL A 62 4.90 -11.25 -18.84
CA VAL A 62 5.96 -10.67 -18.00
C VAL A 62 5.53 -9.31 -17.49
N ALA A 63 5.51 -9.15 -16.15
CA ALA A 63 5.17 -7.87 -15.53
C ALA A 63 6.29 -6.85 -15.75
N GLU A 64 5.94 -5.63 -16.15
CA GLU A 64 6.92 -4.55 -16.40
C GLU A 64 7.66 -4.12 -15.12
N ASP A 65 7.03 -4.28 -13.97
CA ASP A 65 7.62 -4.00 -12.64
C ASP A 65 8.42 -5.19 -12.08
N GLY A 66 8.47 -6.31 -12.81
CA GLY A 66 9.19 -7.51 -12.41
C GLY A 66 8.50 -8.36 -11.34
N LEU A 67 7.22 -8.09 -11.04
CA LEU A 67 6.49 -8.80 -9.99
C LEU A 67 6.26 -10.28 -10.35
N PHE A 68 6.02 -10.58 -11.62
CA PHE A 68 5.86 -11.95 -12.11
C PHE A 68 6.39 -12.13 -13.53
N ASP A 69 6.75 -13.38 -13.86
CA ASP A 69 7.22 -13.79 -15.17
C ASP A 69 6.81 -15.24 -15.42
N SER A 70 6.06 -15.49 -16.48
CA SER A 70 5.62 -16.82 -16.87
C SER A 70 6.72 -17.67 -17.55
N GLY A 71 7.92 -17.12 -17.67
CA GLY A 71 9.09 -17.75 -18.27
C GLY A 71 9.18 -17.57 -19.78
N ASP A 72 9.97 -18.44 -20.42
CA ASP A 72 10.21 -18.42 -21.85
C ASP A 72 8.93 -18.49 -22.66
N THR A 73 8.92 -17.86 -23.82
CA THR A 73 7.78 -17.86 -24.73
C THR A 73 7.41 -19.29 -25.17
N SER A 74 6.14 -19.64 -25.05
CA SER A 74 5.64 -20.97 -25.37
C SER A 74 4.24 -20.93 -25.97
N ARG A 75 3.91 -21.97 -26.76
CA ARG A 75 2.55 -22.19 -27.28
C ARG A 75 1.64 -22.88 -26.25
N ASN A 76 2.22 -23.26 -25.12
CA ASN A 76 1.52 -23.88 -24.00
C ASN A 76 2.11 -23.31 -22.72
N VAL A 77 1.29 -22.60 -21.96
CA VAL A 77 1.65 -22.03 -20.65
C VAL A 77 0.57 -22.39 -19.65
N ASP A 78 1.00 -22.74 -18.47
CA ASP A 78 0.16 -22.89 -17.28
C ASP A 78 0.94 -22.34 -16.09
N TYR A 79 0.76 -21.04 -15.81
CA TYR A 79 1.50 -20.33 -14.80
C TYR A 79 0.51 -19.53 -13.92
N THR A 80 0.59 -19.74 -12.62
CA THR A 80 -0.23 -19.02 -11.64
C THR A 80 0.65 -18.16 -10.76
N PHE A 81 0.27 -16.89 -10.58
CA PHE A 81 0.89 -15.97 -9.65
C PHE A 81 -0.15 -15.51 -8.62
N THR A 82 0.21 -15.58 -7.33
CA THR A 82 -0.62 -15.10 -6.22
C THR A 82 -0.15 -13.70 -5.81
N PHE A 83 -1.08 -12.76 -5.76
CA PHE A 83 -0.82 -11.37 -5.37
C PHE A 83 -0.94 -11.25 -3.85
N GLU A 84 0.19 -11.42 -3.16
CA GLU A 84 0.26 -11.38 -1.71
C GLU A 84 -0.05 -9.97 -1.16
N ALA A 85 -0.29 -9.89 0.16
CA ALA A 85 -0.48 -8.61 0.85
C ALA A 85 0.69 -7.65 0.61
N GLY A 86 0.41 -6.41 0.25
CA GLY A 86 1.40 -5.39 -0.12
C GLY A 86 1.67 -5.29 -1.62
N THR A 87 0.97 -6.08 -2.46
CA THR A 87 1.04 -5.98 -3.93
C THR A 87 -0.10 -5.17 -4.53
N ASN A 88 -0.87 -4.43 -3.71
CA ASN A 88 -1.94 -3.59 -4.22
C ASN A 88 -1.41 -2.51 -5.19
N GLY A 89 -2.14 -2.30 -6.27
CA GLY A 89 -1.74 -1.37 -7.32
C GLY A 89 -2.16 -1.80 -8.71
N THR A 90 -1.57 -1.18 -9.72
CA THR A 90 -1.80 -1.51 -11.13
C THR A 90 -0.51 -2.04 -11.73
N HIS A 91 -0.54 -3.30 -12.16
CA HIS A 91 0.58 -4.02 -12.73
C HIS A 91 0.33 -4.24 -14.21
N GLN A 92 1.08 -3.55 -15.06
CA GLN A 92 1.09 -3.82 -16.48
C GLN A 92 2.00 -5.00 -16.80
N TYR A 93 1.61 -5.81 -17.76
CA TYR A 93 2.39 -6.92 -18.25
C TYR A 93 2.32 -7.02 -19.77
N VAL A 94 3.34 -7.58 -20.37
CA VAL A 94 3.50 -7.69 -21.83
C VAL A 94 3.73 -9.13 -22.25
N CYS A 95 3.44 -9.41 -23.50
CA CYS A 95 4.01 -10.55 -24.19
C CYS A 95 5.26 -10.07 -24.91
N GLU A 96 6.47 -10.46 -24.47
CA GLU A 96 7.73 -9.91 -24.96
C GLU A 96 7.86 -9.89 -26.49
N PRO A 97 7.60 -10.99 -27.24
CA PRO A 97 7.73 -10.99 -28.71
C PRO A 97 6.68 -10.12 -29.41
N HIS A 98 5.59 -9.75 -28.72
CA HIS A 98 4.46 -9.03 -29.34
C HIS A 98 4.15 -7.68 -28.66
N GLU A 99 5.00 -7.21 -27.76
CA GLU A 99 4.86 -5.91 -27.07
C GLU A 99 4.76 -4.76 -28.09
N SER A 100 5.63 -4.75 -29.10
CA SER A 100 5.70 -3.70 -30.12
C SER A 100 4.43 -3.56 -30.96
N VAL A 101 3.58 -4.58 -30.99
CA VAL A 101 2.27 -4.58 -31.66
C VAL A 101 1.09 -4.43 -30.67
N GLY A 102 1.40 -4.14 -29.40
CA GLY A 102 0.42 -3.79 -28.39
C GLY A 102 -0.19 -4.99 -27.66
N MET A 103 0.48 -6.14 -27.60
CA MET A 103 0.05 -7.25 -26.76
C MET A 103 0.42 -7.01 -25.30
N VAL A 104 -0.42 -6.22 -24.65
CA VAL A 104 -0.27 -5.82 -23.24
C VAL A 104 -1.51 -6.18 -22.45
N GLY A 105 -1.36 -6.37 -21.14
CA GLY A 105 -2.45 -6.60 -20.21
C GLY A 105 -2.24 -5.84 -18.90
N THR A 106 -3.25 -5.85 -18.05
CA THR A 106 -3.23 -5.13 -16.76
C THR A 106 -3.90 -5.96 -15.69
N VAL A 107 -3.24 -6.08 -14.55
CA VAL A 107 -3.83 -6.58 -13.30
C VAL A 107 -3.98 -5.40 -12.35
N ILE A 108 -5.20 -5.13 -11.90
CA ILE A 108 -5.52 -4.15 -10.87
C ILE A 108 -5.74 -4.93 -9.58
N VAL A 109 -4.90 -4.70 -8.58
CA VAL A 109 -4.96 -5.37 -7.27
C VAL A 109 -5.51 -4.39 -6.25
N GLU A 110 -6.69 -4.69 -5.72
CA GLU A 110 -7.29 -3.94 -4.62
C GLU A 110 -6.73 -4.41 -3.28
N PRO A 111 -6.56 -3.53 -2.30
CA PRO A 111 -6.09 -3.94 -0.98
C PRO A 111 -7.09 -4.87 -0.30
N MET A 112 -6.59 -5.85 0.44
CA MET A 112 -7.42 -6.70 1.28
C MET A 112 -8.10 -5.85 2.33
N GLN A 113 -9.43 -5.86 2.38
CA GLN A 113 -10.18 -5.18 3.42
C GLN A 113 -10.03 -5.95 4.73
N GLU A 114 -9.32 -5.38 5.69
CA GLU A 114 -9.35 -5.91 7.05
C GLU A 114 -10.81 -5.95 7.55
N PRO A 115 -11.23 -7.03 8.23
CA PRO A 115 -12.57 -7.09 8.81
C PRO A 115 -12.72 -5.90 9.76
N VAL A 116 -13.59 -4.96 9.42
CA VAL A 116 -13.94 -3.84 10.30
C VAL A 116 -14.48 -4.45 11.57
N SER A 117 -13.66 -4.47 12.62
CA SER A 117 -14.16 -4.79 13.98
C SER A 117 -15.28 -3.78 14.26
N PRO A 118 -16.50 -4.24 14.57
CA PRO A 118 -17.55 -3.29 14.93
C PRO A 118 -17.05 -2.50 16.14
N GLU A 119 -16.81 -1.21 15.90
CA GLU A 119 -16.57 -0.25 16.97
C GLU A 119 -17.74 -0.41 17.96
N PRO A 120 -17.49 -0.62 19.27
CA PRO A 120 -18.56 -0.79 20.23
C PRO A 120 -19.44 0.46 20.14
N ALA A 121 -20.68 0.26 19.67
CA ALA A 121 -21.68 1.31 19.66
C ALA A 121 -21.84 1.79 21.11
N ASN A 122 -21.24 2.93 21.39
CA ASN A 122 -21.39 3.62 22.67
C ASN A 122 -22.76 4.28 22.63
N ASP A 123 -23.80 3.44 22.85
CA ASP A 123 -25.15 3.89 23.07
C ASP A 123 -25.22 4.47 24.49
N THR A 124 -24.77 5.71 24.61
CA THR A 124 -25.06 6.55 25.78
C THR A 124 -25.97 7.65 25.33
N SER A 125 -27.25 7.29 25.16
CA SER A 125 -28.35 8.25 25.18
C SER A 125 -28.55 8.72 26.63
N ASP A 126 -27.91 9.84 26.97
CA ASP A 126 -28.31 10.63 28.14
C ASP A 126 -28.60 12.05 27.69
N PRO A 127 -29.83 12.56 27.90
CA PRO A 127 -30.17 13.90 27.45
C PRO A 127 -29.84 14.95 28.52
N ALA A 128 -29.22 16.02 28.05
CA ALA A 128 -29.14 17.33 28.69
C ALA A 128 -28.12 17.54 29.83
N LEU A 129 -27.03 18.26 29.51
CA LEU A 129 -26.85 19.59 30.09
C LEU A 129 -25.76 20.38 29.30
N SER A 130 -26.23 21.49 28.75
CA SER A 130 -25.43 22.59 28.22
C SER A 130 -24.38 23.05 29.24
N LYS A 131 -23.08 23.06 28.87
CA LYS A 131 -22.14 24.10 29.32
C LYS A 131 -20.92 24.16 28.41
N SER A 132 -20.88 25.26 27.69
CA SER A 132 -19.75 26.14 27.36
C SER A 132 -18.30 25.58 27.44
N GLY A 133 -17.62 25.52 26.30
CA GLY A 133 -16.29 26.04 26.14
C GLY A 133 -15.14 25.26 26.78
N GLU A 134 -14.64 24.25 26.06
CA GLU A 134 -13.22 23.90 26.17
C GLU A 134 -12.69 23.67 24.76
N SER A 135 -11.80 24.59 24.38
CA SER A 135 -11.09 24.52 23.12
C SER A 135 -10.13 23.33 23.17
N TRP A 136 -10.43 22.30 22.44
CA TRP A 136 -9.52 21.19 22.22
C TRP A 136 -8.38 21.67 21.32
N ILE A 137 -7.26 22.04 21.93
CA ILE A 137 -6.03 22.30 21.22
C ILE A 137 -5.40 20.92 20.95
N PRO A 138 -5.30 20.46 19.70
CA PRO A 138 -4.62 19.20 19.42
C PRO A 138 -3.16 19.30 19.86
N PHE A 139 -2.69 18.28 20.53
CA PHE A 139 -1.37 18.16 21.16
C PHE A 139 -0.17 18.35 20.20
N PHE A 140 -0.42 18.51 18.89
CA PHE A 140 0.58 18.77 17.86
C PHE A 140 1.15 20.20 17.85
N GLY A 141 0.57 21.13 18.59
CA GLY A 141 1.04 22.52 18.62
C GLY A 141 2.32 22.72 19.42
N LEU A 142 2.57 21.91 20.45
CA LEU A 142 3.71 22.08 21.36
C LEU A 142 5.02 21.60 20.72
N GLU A 143 5.00 20.53 19.94
CA GLU A 143 6.19 20.01 19.25
C GLU A 143 6.68 20.96 18.15
N ILE A 144 5.78 21.59 17.40
CA ILE A 144 6.14 22.55 16.36
C ILE A 144 6.77 23.81 16.97
N VAL A 145 6.24 24.29 18.09
CA VAL A 145 6.80 25.44 18.79
C VAL A 145 8.21 25.14 19.32
N VAL A 146 8.44 23.96 19.88
CA VAL A 146 9.76 23.54 20.37
C VAL A 146 10.75 23.43 19.20
N LEU A 147 10.35 22.84 18.07
CA LEU A 147 11.20 22.72 16.88
C LEU A 147 11.59 24.09 16.31
N VAL A 148 10.65 25.05 16.24
CA VAL A 148 10.91 26.40 15.77
C VAL A 148 11.86 27.13 16.72
N MET A 149 11.68 26.98 18.03
CA MET A 149 12.55 27.60 19.02
C MET A 149 13.97 27.02 18.97
N VAL A 150 14.12 25.71 18.80
CA VAL A 150 15.43 25.05 18.66
C VAL A 150 16.12 25.49 17.37
N ALA A 151 15.40 25.57 16.25
CA ALA A 151 15.94 26.05 14.99
C ALA A 151 16.39 27.52 15.08
N ALA A 152 15.62 28.37 15.75
CA ALA A 152 15.98 29.78 15.98
C ALA A 152 17.24 29.91 16.87
N LEU A 153 17.38 29.05 17.87
CA LEU A 153 18.55 29.03 18.76
C LEU A 153 19.82 28.58 18.01
N ILE A 154 19.72 27.55 17.16
CA ILE A 154 20.83 27.09 16.32
C ILE A 154 21.23 28.17 15.32
N PHE A 155 20.25 28.87 14.72
CA PHE A 155 20.52 30.00 13.80
C PHE A 155 21.22 31.16 14.49
N GLN A 156 20.84 31.50 15.73
CA GLN A 156 21.49 32.57 16.52
C GLN A 156 22.92 32.17 16.91
N LEU A 157 23.15 30.92 17.32
CA LEU A 157 24.49 30.41 17.66
C LEU A 157 25.40 30.35 16.43
N GLY A 158 24.88 29.94 15.27
CA GLY A 158 25.61 29.93 14.00
C GLY A 158 26.06 31.33 13.56
N LYS A 159 25.24 32.37 13.82
CA LYS A 159 25.56 33.75 13.51
C LYS A 159 26.66 34.31 14.41
N ALA A 160 26.75 33.83 15.68
CA ALA A 160 27.77 34.28 16.61
C ALA A 160 29.17 33.72 16.27
N GLN A 161 29.25 32.56 15.62
CA GLN A 161 30.51 31.93 15.19
C GLN A 161 31.01 32.47 13.84
N GLY A 162 30.10 32.90 12.92
CA GLY A 162 30.48 33.46 11.60
C GLY A 162 31.12 34.85 11.65
N ILE A 163 30.96 35.61 12.73
CA ILE A 163 31.54 36.96 12.87
C ILE A 163 32.99 36.91 13.31
N GLY A 164 33.43 35.84 13.94
CA GLY A 164 34.81 35.64 14.41
C GLY A 164 35.82 35.37 13.27
N ASP A 165 35.40 34.62 12.27
CA ASP A 165 36.30 34.20 11.18
C ASP A 165 36.63 35.29 10.18
N VAL A 166 35.70 36.23 9.93
CA VAL A 166 35.94 37.33 9.00
C VAL A 166 36.95 38.35 9.56
N ARG A 167 37.04 38.49 10.89
CA ARG A 167 37.95 39.39 11.56
C ARG A 167 39.39 38.89 11.54
N LEU A 168 39.62 37.59 11.60
CA LEU A 168 40.94 37.00 11.56
C LEU A 168 41.57 37.01 10.16
N LEU A 169 40.75 37.02 9.11
CA LEU A 169 41.23 37.12 7.73
C LEU A 169 41.65 38.54 7.37
N SER A 170 40.96 39.60 7.91
CA SER A 170 41.32 40.97 7.65
C SER A 170 42.61 41.43 8.37
N GLU A 171 42.95 40.83 9.51
CA GLU A 171 44.22 41.13 10.24
C GLU A 171 45.42 40.43 9.61
N ARG A 172 45.25 39.36 8.83
CA ARG A 172 46.34 38.72 8.08
C ARG A 172 46.75 39.51 6.85
N GLU A 173 45.79 40.09 6.12
CA GLU A 173 46.04 40.85 4.91
C GLU A 173 46.80 42.19 5.19
N SER A 174 46.60 42.79 6.37
CA SER A 174 47.28 44.03 6.75
C SER A 174 48.72 43.84 7.28
N LYS A 175 49.24 42.62 7.36
CA LYS A 175 50.59 42.31 7.84
C LYS A 175 51.58 41.88 6.76
N GLU A 176 51.08 41.73 5.51
CA GLU A 176 51.92 41.35 4.38
C GLU A 176 52.23 42.50 3.41
N ASP A 177 51.75 43.75 3.69
CA ASP A 177 52.15 45.02 3.07
C ASP A 177 53.14 45.74 4.06
#